data_e6b22a54abb1a9ba23c6dd255272f54d
#
_entry.id   e6b22a54abb1a9ba23c6dd255272f54d
#
_cell.length_a   1.000
_cell.length_b   1.000
_cell.length_c   1.000
_cell.angle_alpha   90.00
_cell.angle_beta   90.00
_cell.angle_gamma   90.00
#
_symmetry.space_group_name_H-M   'P 1'
#
loop_
_entity.id
_entity.type
_entity.pdbx_description
1 polymer ?
#
loop_
_entity_poly.entity_id
_entity_poly.type
_entity_poly.pdbx_seq_one_letter_code
_entity_poly.pdbx_strand_id
1 'polypeptide(L)'
;MADSGFIGSCGDFEASKVVIFGAGADSTTSYRPGTRFGPSAIRAESYGIETYSPYLGRDLEDMAFFDAGDLELPFGSPARQLEMIEAKTAEILAAGKVPFMLGGEHLVTLGAVRAVAKAYPDLRIIHFDAHADLREEYLGETLSHATVMRRCHDILGDGRIWQFGIRSGTREEFAFMKAGHVKTEPFSCKTLGALTGGFSGLRDGETPSPHRSDVAMASSPLPPVYLTIDMDVLDPSEFPGTGTPEAGGLRYGELREAVMDILSRFRVVALDNVELSPPLDPSGRSTALSCKFIREQLLALA
;
A
#
# COMPACT_ATOMS: atom_id res chain seq x y z
N MET A 1 -10.75 26.06 -13.25
CA MET A 1 -10.96 25.26 -12.03
C MET A 1 -9.60 24.66 -11.73
N ALA A 2 -9.07 24.84 -10.52
CA ALA A 2 -7.80 24.23 -10.16
C ALA A 2 -7.93 22.72 -10.35
N ASP A 3 -6.92 22.11 -10.95
CA ASP A 3 -6.82 20.65 -11.09
C ASP A 3 -6.89 20.06 -9.69
N SER A 4 -7.93 19.28 -9.40
CA SER A 4 -8.20 18.78 -8.04
C SER A 4 -7.48 17.45 -7.75
N GLY A 5 -6.61 17.01 -8.67
CA GLY A 5 -5.86 15.77 -8.57
C GLY A 5 -4.53 15.91 -7.82
N PHE A 6 -3.80 14.81 -7.68
CA PHE A 6 -2.43 14.79 -7.20
C PHE A 6 -1.52 15.56 -8.17
N ILE A 7 -0.54 16.31 -7.66
CA ILE A 7 0.36 17.13 -8.49
C ILE A 7 0.99 16.30 -9.62
N GLY A 8 1.00 16.83 -10.84
CA GLY A 8 1.52 16.15 -12.03
C GLY A 8 0.56 15.15 -12.67
N SER A 9 -0.66 14.95 -12.12
CA SER A 9 -1.65 14.09 -12.77
C SER A 9 -2.07 14.65 -14.12
N CYS A 10 -2.13 13.81 -15.14
CA CYS A 10 -2.63 14.19 -16.45
C CYS A 10 -4.13 13.95 -16.56
N GLY A 11 -4.83 14.75 -17.38
CA GLY A 11 -6.26 14.57 -17.63
C GLY A 11 -6.60 13.44 -18.61
N ASP A 12 -5.62 12.66 -19.05
CA ASP A 12 -5.78 11.61 -20.06
C ASP A 12 -5.72 10.21 -19.42
N PHE A 13 -6.90 9.63 -19.20
CA PHE A 13 -7.01 8.27 -18.67
C PHE A 13 -6.39 7.23 -19.62
N GLU A 14 -6.59 7.38 -20.94
CA GLU A 14 -6.11 6.40 -21.91
C GLU A 14 -4.58 6.32 -21.97
N ALA A 15 -3.91 7.45 -21.94
CA ALA A 15 -2.45 7.52 -21.95
C ALA A 15 -1.81 7.04 -20.63
N SER A 16 -2.57 6.96 -19.55
CA SER A 16 -2.06 6.68 -18.21
C SER A 16 -1.86 5.20 -17.96
N LYS A 17 -0.75 4.81 -17.34
CA LYS A 17 -0.50 3.45 -16.86
C LYS A 17 -1.03 3.22 -15.44
N VAL A 18 -0.95 4.25 -14.59
CA VAL A 18 -1.35 4.21 -13.18
C VAL A 18 -2.58 5.09 -13.00
N VAL A 19 -3.55 4.60 -12.25
CA VAL A 19 -4.75 5.35 -11.88
C VAL A 19 -4.83 5.46 -10.37
N ILE A 20 -4.70 6.69 -9.87
CA ILE A 20 -4.94 7.00 -8.45
C ILE A 20 -6.45 7.13 -8.24
N PHE A 21 -6.95 6.62 -7.13
CA PHE A 21 -8.29 6.90 -6.63
C PHE A 21 -8.31 6.90 -5.09
N GLY A 22 -9.19 7.67 -4.49
CA GLY A 22 -9.32 7.77 -3.05
C GLY A 22 -10.45 6.89 -2.50
N ALA A 23 -10.19 6.23 -1.37
CA ALA A 23 -11.15 5.43 -0.61
C ALA A 23 -11.17 5.88 0.86
N GLY A 24 -11.67 7.09 1.09
CA GLY A 24 -11.71 7.73 2.41
C GLY A 24 -12.74 7.09 3.34
N ALA A 25 -12.36 6.08 4.12
CA ALA A 25 -13.19 5.42 5.13
C ALA A 25 -12.49 5.40 6.49
N ASP A 26 -13.26 5.43 7.58
CA ASP A 26 -12.78 5.26 8.96
C ASP A 26 -13.91 4.75 9.89
N SER A 27 -14.83 3.97 9.32
CA SER A 27 -16.04 3.52 10.02
C SER A 27 -15.78 2.40 11.02
N THR A 28 -14.66 1.70 10.93
CA THR A 28 -14.27 0.63 11.86
C THR A 28 -13.07 0.99 12.72
N THR A 29 -12.57 2.23 12.64
CA THR A 29 -11.45 2.71 13.44
C THR A 29 -11.77 2.61 14.94
N SER A 30 -10.91 1.90 15.67
CA SER A 30 -11.16 1.54 17.07
C SER A 30 -10.75 2.61 18.08
N TYR A 31 -9.85 3.53 17.71
CA TYR A 31 -9.29 4.50 18.67
C TYR A 31 -9.47 5.95 18.22
N ARG A 32 -8.76 6.43 17.22
CA ARG A 32 -8.79 7.82 16.77
C ARG A 32 -9.14 7.92 15.29
N PRO A 33 -10.39 8.27 14.94
CA PRO A 33 -10.82 8.40 13.55
C PRO A 33 -10.18 9.63 12.88
N GLY A 34 -10.26 9.69 11.56
CA GLY A 34 -9.78 10.82 10.75
C GLY A 34 -9.13 10.40 9.45
N THR A 35 -8.91 9.11 9.24
CA THR A 35 -8.30 8.59 8.01
C THR A 35 -9.15 8.81 6.78
N ARG A 36 -10.47 9.02 6.94
CA ARG A 36 -11.37 9.42 5.83
C ARG A 36 -10.93 10.70 5.12
N PHE A 37 -10.18 11.57 5.78
CA PHE A 37 -9.67 12.81 5.23
C PHE A 37 -8.29 12.66 4.54
N GLY A 38 -7.67 11.48 4.65
CA GLY A 38 -6.35 11.20 4.07
C GLY A 38 -6.26 11.52 2.58
N PRO A 39 -7.12 10.92 1.73
CA PRO A 39 -7.02 11.11 0.28
C PRO A 39 -7.12 12.56 -0.18
N SER A 40 -8.07 13.31 0.34
CA SER A 40 -8.25 14.73 -0.01
C SER A 40 -7.11 15.62 0.50
N ALA A 41 -6.59 15.34 1.72
CA ALA A 41 -5.46 16.06 2.28
C ALA A 41 -4.17 15.80 1.50
N ILE A 42 -3.91 14.56 1.06
CA ILE A 42 -2.78 14.19 0.21
C ILE A 42 -2.81 15.01 -1.10
N ARG A 43 -3.97 15.10 -1.77
CA ARG A 43 -4.07 15.89 -3.01
C ARG A 43 -3.79 17.37 -2.77
N ALA A 44 -4.39 17.93 -1.73
CA ALA A 44 -4.18 19.34 -1.39
C ALA A 44 -2.71 19.64 -1.05
N GLU A 45 -2.08 18.81 -0.24
CA GLU A 45 -0.70 18.97 0.19
C GLU A 45 0.31 18.66 -0.94
N SER A 46 -0.07 17.85 -1.93
CA SER A 46 0.83 17.48 -3.03
C SER A 46 1.38 18.68 -3.81
N TYR A 47 0.65 19.79 -3.85
CA TYR A 47 1.13 21.03 -4.44
C TYR A 47 2.21 21.75 -3.62
N GLY A 48 2.51 21.28 -2.43
CA GLY A 48 3.59 21.74 -1.57
C GLY A 48 4.91 20.98 -1.75
N ILE A 49 4.95 19.95 -2.60
CA ILE A 49 6.19 19.19 -2.89
C ILE A 49 6.66 19.44 -4.32
N GLU A 50 7.95 19.19 -4.58
CA GLU A 50 8.50 19.20 -5.93
C GLU A 50 8.09 17.93 -6.69
N THR A 51 7.85 18.02 -8.00
CA THR A 51 7.56 16.89 -8.89
C THR A 51 8.77 16.01 -9.14
N TYR A 52 9.97 16.59 -9.11
CA TYR A 52 11.23 15.89 -9.35
C TYR A 52 11.70 15.06 -8.15
N SER A 53 12.09 13.81 -8.39
CA SER A 53 12.75 12.94 -7.42
C SER A 53 14.27 12.92 -7.61
N PRO A 54 15.06 13.47 -6.69
CA PRO A 54 16.53 13.36 -6.75
C PRO A 54 17.03 11.93 -6.47
N TYR A 55 16.21 11.05 -5.88
CA TYR A 55 16.58 9.65 -5.64
C TYR A 55 16.54 8.82 -6.92
N LEU A 56 15.54 9.09 -7.77
CA LEU A 56 15.33 8.35 -9.01
C LEU A 56 15.85 9.09 -10.25
N GLY A 57 16.16 10.40 -10.14
CA GLY A 57 16.55 11.25 -11.27
C GLY A 57 15.41 11.40 -12.29
N ARG A 58 14.14 11.40 -11.83
CA ARG A 58 12.93 11.41 -12.67
C ARG A 58 11.94 12.45 -12.19
N ASP A 59 11.08 12.92 -13.09
CA ASP A 59 10.05 13.92 -12.81
C ASP A 59 8.65 13.34 -13.09
N LEU A 60 7.65 13.71 -12.26
CA LEU A 60 6.25 13.37 -12.52
C LEU A 60 5.72 14.00 -13.81
N GLU A 61 6.27 15.13 -14.24
CA GLU A 61 5.89 15.79 -15.48
C GLU A 61 6.26 14.98 -16.73
N ASP A 62 7.19 14.02 -16.60
CA ASP A 62 7.63 13.15 -17.69
C ASP A 62 6.81 11.85 -17.78
N MET A 63 5.83 11.65 -16.90
CA MET A 63 5.01 10.44 -16.88
C MET A 63 3.52 10.73 -16.99
N ALA A 64 2.77 9.77 -17.55
CA ALA A 64 1.31 9.84 -17.58
C ALA A 64 0.71 8.96 -16.46
N PHE A 65 0.04 9.59 -15.50
CA PHE A 65 -0.84 8.94 -14.54
C PHE A 65 -2.14 9.74 -14.38
N PHE A 66 -3.22 9.06 -14.06
CA PHE A 66 -4.54 9.67 -13.94
C PHE A 66 -5.00 9.66 -12.49
N ASP A 67 -5.58 10.75 -12.00
CA ASP A 67 -6.24 10.82 -10.71
C ASP A 67 -7.75 10.84 -10.90
N ALA A 68 -8.42 9.75 -10.50
CA ALA A 68 -9.86 9.56 -10.65
C ALA A 68 -10.69 10.22 -9.53
N GLY A 69 -10.05 10.94 -8.59
CA GLY A 69 -10.72 11.53 -7.44
C GLY A 69 -11.09 10.51 -6.37
N ASP A 70 -11.95 10.92 -5.44
CA ASP A 70 -12.39 10.10 -4.31
C ASP A 70 -13.70 9.38 -4.63
N LEU A 71 -13.85 8.14 -4.13
CA LEU A 71 -15.12 7.44 -4.11
C LEU A 71 -16.05 8.05 -3.04
N GLU A 72 -17.30 8.28 -3.40
CA GLU A 72 -18.35 8.68 -2.46
C GLU A 72 -18.82 7.44 -1.68
N LEU A 73 -18.10 7.10 -0.61
CA LEU A 73 -18.37 5.91 0.19
C LEU A 73 -19.51 6.17 1.19
N PRO A 74 -20.49 5.23 1.30
CA PRO A 74 -21.60 5.37 2.24
C PRO A 74 -21.14 5.24 3.69
N PHE A 75 -21.71 6.02 4.59
CA PHE A 75 -21.46 5.91 6.02
C PHE A 75 -22.04 4.62 6.63
N GLY A 76 -21.35 4.05 7.63
CA GLY A 76 -21.89 2.97 8.47
C GLY A 76 -22.11 1.63 7.77
N SER A 77 -21.55 1.41 6.57
CA SER A 77 -21.69 0.15 5.84
C SER A 77 -20.35 -0.31 5.25
N PRO A 78 -19.47 -0.91 6.07
CA PRO A 78 -18.18 -1.41 5.57
C PRO A 78 -18.32 -2.35 4.37
N ALA A 79 -19.31 -3.26 4.40
CA ALA A 79 -19.54 -4.19 3.29
C ALA A 79 -19.81 -3.45 1.96
N ARG A 80 -20.67 -2.40 2.00
CA ARG A 80 -20.98 -1.62 0.81
C ARG A 80 -19.79 -0.78 0.34
N GLN A 81 -19.02 -0.24 1.26
CA GLN A 81 -17.76 0.47 0.94
C GLN A 81 -16.81 -0.46 0.18
N LEU A 82 -16.61 -1.69 0.68
CA LEU A 82 -15.75 -2.69 0.05
C LEU A 82 -16.25 -3.09 -1.35
N GLU A 83 -17.57 -3.23 -1.56
CA GLU A 83 -18.14 -3.51 -2.89
C GLU A 83 -17.82 -2.39 -3.90
N MET A 84 -17.91 -1.12 -3.49
CA MET A 84 -17.61 0.02 -4.35
C MET A 84 -16.12 0.11 -4.69
N ILE A 85 -15.25 -0.16 -3.71
CA ILE A 85 -13.79 -0.20 -3.91
C ILE A 85 -13.43 -1.36 -4.86
N GLU A 86 -14.03 -2.54 -4.65
CA GLU A 86 -13.85 -3.70 -5.52
C GLU A 86 -14.24 -3.38 -6.97
N ALA A 87 -15.40 -2.75 -7.17
CA ALA A 87 -15.88 -2.37 -8.49
C ALA A 87 -14.94 -1.37 -9.19
N LYS A 88 -14.46 -0.33 -8.47
CA LYS A 88 -13.53 0.64 -9.01
C LYS A 88 -12.17 0.04 -9.36
N THR A 89 -11.66 -0.82 -8.50
CA THR A 89 -10.41 -1.54 -8.74
C THR A 89 -10.52 -2.44 -9.97
N ALA A 90 -11.65 -3.18 -10.09
CA ALA A 90 -11.92 -4.04 -11.26
C ALA A 90 -12.02 -3.24 -12.56
N GLU A 91 -12.67 -2.06 -12.55
CA GLU A 91 -12.74 -1.13 -13.68
C GLU A 91 -11.34 -0.75 -14.18
N ILE A 92 -10.45 -0.34 -13.26
CA ILE A 92 -9.09 0.09 -13.59
C ILE A 92 -8.27 -1.09 -14.15
N LEU A 93 -8.38 -2.27 -13.53
CA LEU A 93 -7.70 -3.48 -14.01
C LEU A 93 -8.20 -3.92 -15.39
N ALA A 94 -9.51 -3.83 -15.66
CA ALA A 94 -10.09 -4.16 -16.96
C ALA A 94 -9.59 -3.23 -18.07
N ALA A 95 -9.23 -1.99 -17.75
CA ALA A 95 -8.58 -1.06 -18.66
C ALA A 95 -7.05 -1.33 -18.84
N GLY A 96 -6.52 -2.40 -18.23
CA GLY A 96 -5.09 -2.75 -18.31
C GLY A 96 -4.17 -1.83 -17.51
N LYS A 97 -4.71 -1.10 -16.54
CA LYS A 97 -3.98 -0.10 -15.73
C LYS A 97 -3.72 -0.60 -14.33
N VAL A 98 -2.77 0.03 -13.64
CA VAL A 98 -2.40 -0.26 -12.25
C VAL A 98 -3.23 0.63 -11.31
N PRO A 99 -4.15 0.07 -10.49
CA PRO A 99 -4.84 0.84 -9.47
C PRO A 99 -3.88 1.21 -8.33
N PHE A 100 -3.87 2.48 -7.97
CA PHE A 100 -3.18 3.02 -6.80
C PHE A 100 -4.21 3.70 -5.89
N MET A 101 -4.58 3.02 -4.81
CA MET A 101 -5.57 3.54 -3.88
C MET A 101 -4.93 4.41 -2.79
N LEU A 102 -5.44 5.61 -2.62
CA LEU A 102 -5.22 6.43 -1.43
C LEU A 102 -6.29 6.05 -0.41
N GLY A 103 -5.90 5.35 0.64
CA GLY A 103 -6.86 4.78 1.55
C GLY A 103 -7.32 5.71 2.66
N GLY A 104 -8.35 5.24 3.35
CA GLY A 104 -8.73 5.60 4.69
C GLY A 104 -8.10 4.61 5.68
N GLU A 105 -8.94 3.98 6.53
CA GLU A 105 -8.54 2.88 7.41
C GLU A 105 -8.14 1.63 6.59
N HIS A 106 -7.32 0.74 7.17
CA HIS A 106 -6.74 -0.40 6.46
C HIS A 106 -7.78 -1.38 5.88
N LEU A 107 -8.99 -1.45 6.42
CA LEU A 107 -10.05 -2.32 5.89
C LEU A 107 -10.31 -2.11 4.39
N VAL A 108 -10.10 -0.89 3.84
CA VAL A 108 -10.37 -0.58 2.43
C VAL A 108 -9.57 -1.46 1.46
N THR A 109 -8.38 -1.91 1.88
CA THR A 109 -7.51 -2.82 1.13
C THR A 109 -8.21 -4.11 0.74
N LEU A 110 -9.09 -4.65 1.61
CA LEU A 110 -9.84 -5.87 1.30
C LEU A 110 -10.71 -5.72 0.04
N GLY A 111 -11.32 -4.55 -0.18
CA GLY A 111 -12.11 -4.30 -1.39
C GLY A 111 -11.26 -4.39 -2.65
N ALA A 112 -10.10 -3.77 -2.66
CA ALA A 112 -9.17 -3.82 -3.78
C ALA A 112 -8.60 -5.24 -3.99
N VAL A 113 -8.19 -5.93 -2.91
CA VAL A 113 -7.67 -7.30 -2.97
C VAL A 113 -8.70 -8.28 -3.56
N ARG A 114 -10.00 -8.13 -3.27
CA ARG A 114 -11.06 -8.95 -3.88
C ARG A 114 -11.07 -8.87 -5.40
N ALA A 115 -10.92 -7.67 -5.96
CA ALA A 115 -10.86 -7.48 -7.41
C ALA A 115 -9.56 -8.03 -8.00
N VAL A 116 -8.42 -7.72 -7.36
CA VAL A 116 -7.10 -8.14 -7.85
C VAL A 116 -6.94 -9.65 -7.80
N ALA A 117 -7.41 -10.33 -6.74
CA ALA A 117 -7.36 -11.79 -6.62
C ALA A 117 -8.20 -12.51 -7.70
N LYS A 118 -9.31 -11.91 -8.15
CA LYS A 118 -10.10 -12.43 -9.28
C LYS A 118 -9.36 -12.31 -10.61
N ALA A 119 -8.63 -11.21 -10.81
CA ALA A 119 -7.84 -10.98 -12.02
C ALA A 119 -6.54 -11.79 -12.03
N TYR A 120 -5.96 -12.05 -10.86
CA TYR A 120 -4.67 -12.72 -10.67
C TYR A 120 -4.77 -13.83 -9.62
N PRO A 121 -5.11 -15.08 -10.00
CA PRO A 121 -5.28 -16.19 -9.05
C PRO A 121 -4.03 -16.54 -8.24
N ASP A 122 -2.83 -16.19 -8.75
CA ASP A 122 -1.55 -16.39 -8.07
C ASP A 122 -1.09 -15.18 -7.26
N LEU A 123 -2.00 -14.23 -6.98
CA LEU A 123 -1.73 -13.01 -6.24
C LEU A 123 -1.00 -13.29 -4.92
N ARG A 124 -0.07 -12.41 -4.60
CA ARG A 124 0.55 -12.33 -3.28
C ARG A 124 0.41 -10.92 -2.74
N ILE A 125 0.42 -10.80 -1.42
CA ILE A 125 0.42 -9.51 -0.73
C ILE A 125 1.78 -9.29 -0.09
N ILE A 126 2.33 -8.10 -0.28
CA ILE A 126 3.41 -7.55 0.53
C ILE A 126 2.79 -6.44 1.37
N HIS A 127 2.90 -6.57 2.68
CA HIS A 127 2.24 -5.74 3.68
C HIS A 127 3.27 -5.12 4.62
N PHE A 128 3.27 -3.79 4.71
CA PHE A 128 4.03 -3.02 5.68
C PHE A 128 3.07 -2.42 6.69
N ASP A 129 3.32 -2.64 7.99
CA ASP A 129 2.41 -2.23 9.06
C ASP A 129 3.09 -2.33 10.44
N ALA A 130 2.63 -1.57 11.40
CA ALA A 130 2.91 -1.83 12.80
C ALA A 130 2.11 -3.01 13.35
N HIS A 131 0.89 -3.22 12.83
CA HIS A 131 -0.09 -4.17 13.32
C HIS A 131 -0.16 -5.43 12.46
N ALA A 132 -0.54 -6.54 13.08
CA ALA A 132 -0.67 -7.82 12.36
C ALA A 132 -1.94 -7.88 11.48
N ASP A 133 -3.04 -7.26 11.94
CA ASP A 133 -4.35 -7.23 11.28
C ASP A 133 -4.92 -8.61 10.92
N LEU A 134 -4.57 -9.60 11.74
CA LEU A 134 -4.91 -11.01 11.54
C LEU A 134 -5.99 -11.52 12.52
N ARG A 135 -6.69 -10.64 13.21
CA ARG A 135 -7.77 -11.02 14.12
C ARG A 135 -8.88 -11.72 13.35
N GLU A 136 -9.48 -12.74 13.96
CA GLU A 136 -10.67 -13.42 13.42
C GLU A 136 -11.87 -12.48 13.39
N GLU A 137 -12.04 -11.75 14.49
CA GLU A 137 -13.03 -10.70 14.67
C GLU A 137 -12.49 -9.61 15.59
N TYR A 138 -13.08 -8.43 15.51
CA TYR A 138 -12.79 -7.35 16.44
C TYR A 138 -14.08 -6.67 16.89
N LEU A 139 -14.33 -6.66 18.21
CA LEU A 139 -15.56 -6.15 18.83
C LEU A 139 -16.85 -6.77 18.26
N GLY A 140 -16.80 -8.04 17.87
CA GLY A 140 -17.91 -8.78 17.29
C GLY A 140 -18.06 -8.62 15.76
N GLU A 141 -17.16 -7.88 15.11
CA GLU A 141 -17.21 -7.63 13.67
C GLU A 141 -16.05 -8.32 12.96
N THR A 142 -16.35 -8.98 11.85
CA THR A 142 -15.36 -9.64 10.98
C THR A 142 -14.79 -8.70 9.91
N LEU A 143 -15.44 -7.57 9.66
CA LEU A 143 -14.99 -6.52 8.75
C LEU A 143 -14.52 -5.30 9.56
N SER A 144 -13.24 -5.26 9.84
CA SER A 144 -12.58 -4.20 10.62
C SER A 144 -11.15 -4.00 10.11
N HIS A 145 -10.58 -2.79 10.34
CA HIS A 145 -9.17 -2.54 10.10
C HIS A 145 -8.28 -3.62 10.72
N ALA A 146 -8.57 -4.09 11.96
CA ALA A 146 -7.78 -5.10 12.67
C ALA A 146 -7.96 -6.54 12.14
N THR A 147 -8.80 -6.77 11.13
CA THR A 147 -9.07 -8.10 10.56
C THR A 147 -8.73 -8.18 9.06
N VAL A 148 -8.28 -7.10 8.46
CA VAL A 148 -8.13 -7.00 7.00
C VAL A 148 -7.20 -8.07 6.42
N MET A 149 -6.04 -8.29 7.04
CA MET A 149 -5.10 -9.31 6.57
C MET A 149 -5.60 -10.73 6.80
N ARG A 150 -6.42 -10.96 7.85
CA ARG A 150 -7.10 -12.23 8.04
C ARG A 150 -8.11 -12.47 6.92
N ARG A 151 -8.91 -11.49 6.54
CA ARG A 151 -9.87 -11.61 5.41
C ARG A 151 -9.15 -11.77 4.07
N CYS A 152 -8.01 -11.14 3.87
CA CYS A 152 -7.17 -11.38 2.71
C CYS A 152 -6.61 -12.81 2.69
N HIS A 153 -6.19 -13.34 3.84
CA HIS A 153 -5.74 -14.73 3.96
C HIS A 153 -6.86 -15.72 3.62
N ASP A 154 -8.10 -15.48 4.04
CA ASP A 154 -9.25 -16.35 3.70
C ASP A 154 -9.48 -16.44 2.18
N ILE A 155 -9.10 -15.40 1.42
CA ILE A 155 -9.17 -15.39 -0.04
C ILE A 155 -7.98 -16.10 -0.68
N LEU A 156 -6.77 -15.84 -0.18
CA LEU A 156 -5.53 -16.21 -0.85
C LEU A 156 -4.95 -17.56 -0.37
N GLY A 157 -5.17 -17.90 0.89
CA GLY A 157 -4.58 -19.08 1.54
C GLY A 157 -3.16 -18.88 2.07
N ASP A 158 -2.61 -19.95 2.62
CA ASP A 158 -1.32 -19.98 3.30
C ASP A 158 -0.13 -19.55 2.42
N GLY A 159 0.81 -18.82 3.02
CA GLY A 159 2.09 -18.44 2.42
C GLY A 159 1.98 -17.39 1.32
N ARG A 160 0.80 -16.77 1.15
CA ARG A 160 0.52 -15.75 0.13
C ARG A 160 0.68 -14.31 0.64
N ILE A 161 0.78 -14.10 1.95
CA ILE A 161 0.95 -12.80 2.58
C ILE A 161 2.31 -12.73 3.24
N TRP A 162 3.03 -11.64 2.98
CA TRP A 162 4.31 -11.31 3.59
C TRP A 162 4.21 -10.00 4.32
N GLN A 163 4.48 -10.02 5.63
CA GLN A 163 4.32 -8.88 6.53
C GLN A 163 5.67 -8.40 7.05
N PHE A 164 5.88 -7.09 7.03
CA PHE A 164 7.10 -6.41 7.47
C PHE A 164 6.78 -5.29 8.46
N GLY A 165 7.62 -5.14 9.47
CA GLY A 165 7.51 -4.07 10.46
C GLY A 165 6.58 -4.39 11.64
N ILE A 166 5.90 -5.53 11.62
CA ILE A 166 4.89 -5.90 12.62
C ILE A 166 5.48 -5.91 14.03
N ARG A 167 4.90 -5.12 14.92
CA ARG A 167 5.34 -4.99 16.31
C ARG A 167 4.18 -4.90 17.32
N SER A 168 2.95 -4.94 16.82
CA SER A 168 1.72 -4.93 17.61
C SER A 168 0.74 -5.99 17.09
N GLY A 169 0.04 -6.65 18.01
CA GLY A 169 -0.95 -7.69 17.72
C GLY A 169 -1.28 -8.50 18.96
N THR A 170 -2.28 -9.37 18.88
CA THR A 170 -2.65 -10.30 19.96
C THR A 170 -1.75 -11.53 19.96
N ARG A 171 -1.82 -12.30 21.06
CA ARG A 171 -1.12 -13.58 21.16
C ARG A 171 -1.56 -14.56 20.06
N GLU A 172 -2.83 -14.53 19.72
CA GLU A 172 -3.45 -15.39 18.70
C GLU A 172 -2.95 -15.06 17.31
N GLU A 173 -2.79 -13.75 17.00
CA GLU A 173 -2.22 -13.29 15.73
C GLU A 173 -0.75 -13.72 15.59
N PHE A 174 0.06 -13.54 16.64
CA PHE A 174 1.45 -14.04 16.65
C PHE A 174 1.53 -15.57 16.57
N ALA A 175 0.58 -16.29 17.15
CA ALA A 175 0.49 -17.76 17.02
C ALA A 175 0.17 -18.16 15.57
N PHE A 176 -0.73 -17.45 14.90
CA PHE A 176 -1.09 -17.63 13.49
C PHE A 176 0.12 -17.40 12.56
N MET A 177 0.87 -16.34 12.79
CA MET A 177 2.12 -16.08 12.08
C MET A 177 3.15 -17.20 12.30
N LYS A 178 3.34 -17.60 13.56
CA LYS A 178 4.29 -18.67 13.91
C LYS A 178 3.92 -20.04 13.34
N ALA A 179 2.63 -20.29 13.13
CA ALA A 179 2.14 -21.51 12.48
C ALA A 179 2.48 -21.55 10.97
N GLY A 180 2.92 -20.43 10.37
CA GLY A 180 3.37 -20.36 8.99
C GLY A 180 2.27 -19.99 7.99
N HIS A 181 1.09 -19.58 8.45
CA HIS A 181 0.01 -19.15 7.57
C HIS A 181 0.38 -17.90 6.78
N VAL A 182 1.11 -16.99 7.40
CA VAL A 182 1.74 -15.83 6.75
C VAL A 182 3.25 -15.83 7.00
N LYS A 183 4.01 -15.18 6.12
CA LYS A 183 5.45 -14.95 6.30
C LYS A 183 5.62 -13.60 6.95
N THR A 184 6.41 -13.52 8.02
CA THR A 184 6.55 -12.27 8.78
C THR A 184 8.01 -12.00 9.12
N GLU A 185 8.44 -10.75 8.89
CA GLU A 185 9.64 -10.18 9.48
C GLU A 185 9.20 -9.12 10.50
N PRO A 186 9.11 -9.45 11.78
CA PRO A 186 8.72 -8.49 12.80
C PRO A 186 9.82 -7.46 13.04
N PHE A 187 9.41 -6.22 13.40
CA PHE A 187 10.26 -5.09 13.78
C PHE A 187 11.18 -4.53 12.70
N SER A 188 11.22 -5.11 11.51
CA SER A 188 12.12 -4.67 10.45
C SER A 188 11.64 -5.06 9.06
N CYS A 189 12.37 -4.61 8.04
CA CYS A 189 12.23 -5.03 6.64
C CYS A 189 13.59 -5.40 6.01
N LYS A 190 14.59 -5.71 6.83
CA LYS A 190 15.99 -5.92 6.37
C LYS A 190 16.19 -7.21 5.60
N THR A 191 15.36 -8.23 5.89
CA THR A 191 15.45 -9.54 5.21
C THR A 191 14.43 -9.68 4.08
N LEU A 192 13.85 -8.58 3.62
CA LEU A 192 12.90 -8.56 2.51
C LEU A 192 13.38 -9.44 1.33
N GLY A 193 14.64 -9.29 0.93
CA GLY A 193 15.25 -10.09 -0.13
C GLY A 193 15.32 -11.58 0.18
N ALA A 194 15.55 -11.98 1.45
CA ALA A 194 15.62 -13.38 1.85
C ALA A 194 14.24 -14.03 1.98
N LEU A 195 13.25 -13.31 2.55
CA LEU A 195 11.88 -13.82 2.68
C LEU A 195 11.16 -13.91 1.34
N THR A 196 11.46 -13.00 0.44
CA THR A 196 10.94 -12.98 -0.93
C THR A 196 11.79 -13.80 -1.90
N GLY A 197 13.03 -14.15 -1.55
CA GLY A 197 14.02 -14.88 -2.37
C GLY A 197 13.61 -16.28 -2.83
N GLY A 198 12.51 -16.83 -2.32
CA GLY A 198 11.89 -18.03 -2.91
C GLY A 198 11.32 -17.81 -4.32
N PHE A 199 11.38 -16.57 -4.85
CA PHE A 199 10.91 -16.20 -6.19
C PHE A 199 12.02 -15.84 -7.17
N SER A 200 13.17 -15.41 -6.69
CA SER A 200 14.28 -15.06 -7.54
C SER A 200 15.27 -16.18 -7.59
N GLY A 201 15.51 -16.73 -8.77
CA GLY A 201 16.71 -17.50 -9.05
C GLY A 201 17.99 -16.62 -9.08
N LEU A 202 18.02 -15.54 -8.29
CA LEU A 202 19.15 -14.61 -8.15
C LEU A 202 20.06 -15.11 -7.02
N ARG A 203 21.33 -15.32 -7.34
CA ARG A 203 22.36 -15.73 -6.40
C ARG A 203 22.71 -14.60 -5.46
N ASP A 204 22.84 -14.92 -4.15
CA ASP A 204 23.35 -14.00 -3.14
C ASP A 204 24.71 -13.44 -3.57
N GLY A 205 24.83 -12.11 -3.59
CA GLY A 205 26.14 -11.42 -3.70
C GLY A 205 26.36 -10.47 -4.87
N GLU A 206 25.40 -10.21 -5.76
CA GLU A 206 25.57 -9.22 -6.82
C GLU A 206 24.84 -7.91 -6.52
N THR A 207 25.58 -6.82 -6.34
CA THR A 207 25.05 -5.47 -6.31
C THR A 207 24.42 -5.10 -7.66
N PRO A 208 23.20 -4.52 -7.71
CA PRO A 208 22.58 -4.13 -8.97
C PRO A 208 23.38 -3.01 -9.64
N SER A 209 23.89 -3.29 -10.83
CA SER A 209 24.39 -2.25 -11.74
C SER A 209 23.21 -1.65 -12.50
N PRO A 210 23.11 -0.32 -12.65
CA PRO A 210 21.97 0.36 -13.30
C PRO A 210 21.88 0.13 -14.84
N HIS A 211 22.75 -0.68 -15.41
CA HIS A 211 22.79 -1.03 -16.83
C HIS A 211 22.95 -2.53 -17.03
N ARG A 212 21.85 -3.29 -16.93
CA ARG A 212 21.77 -4.62 -17.54
C ARG A 212 20.40 -4.83 -18.20
N SER A 213 20.35 -4.56 -19.45
CA SER A 213 19.40 -5.07 -20.42
C SER A 213 19.85 -6.44 -20.92
N ASP A 214 19.97 -7.47 -20.16
CA ASP A 214 20.16 -8.86 -20.67
C ASP A 214 20.40 -9.80 -19.46
N VAL A 215 19.33 -10.10 -18.73
CA VAL A 215 19.29 -11.30 -17.89
C VAL A 215 18.25 -12.22 -18.52
N ALA A 216 18.72 -13.34 -19.07
CA ALA A 216 17.86 -14.42 -19.54
C ALA A 216 16.89 -14.82 -18.41
N MET A 217 15.60 -14.55 -18.60
CA MET A 217 14.52 -14.85 -17.66
C MET A 217 14.50 -16.34 -17.37
N ALA A 218 14.55 -16.68 -16.09
CA ALA A 218 14.07 -17.97 -15.62
C ALA A 218 12.61 -18.16 -16.11
N SER A 219 12.25 -19.35 -16.51
CA SER A 219 11.09 -19.73 -17.32
C SER A 219 9.70 -19.63 -16.65
N SER A 220 9.53 -18.77 -15.62
CA SER A 220 8.22 -18.44 -15.07
C SER A 220 8.16 -16.96 -14.71
N PRO A 221 7.13 -16.23 -15.13
CA PRO A 221 6.96 -14.85 -14.73
C PRO A 221 6.78 -14.76 -13.21
N LEU A 222 7.38 -13.74 -12.59
CA LEU A 222 7.20 -13.48 -11.16
C LEU A 222 5.70 -13.35 -10.84
N PRO A 223 5.23 -13.91 -9.71
CA PRO A 223 3.82 -13.81 -9.34
C PRO A 223 3.42 -12.35 -9.16
N PRO A 224 2.16 -12.01 -9.48
CA PRO A 224 1.64 -10.68 -9.27
C PRO A 224 1.59 -10.34 -7.78
N VAL A 225 1.92 -9.10 -7.46
CA VAL A 225 1.96 -8.58 -6.09
C VAL A 225 0.96 -7.45 -5.92
N TYR A 226 0.19 -7.50 -4.84
CA TYR A 226 -0.48 -6.36 -4.24
C TYR A 226 0.41 -5.81 -3.14
N LEU A 227 0.76 -4.54 -3.23
CA LEU A 227 1.56 -3.87 -2.21
C LEU A 227 0.66 -2.97 -1.35
N THR A 228 0.49 -3.29 -0.08
CA THR A 228 -0.26 -2.46 0.87
C THR A 228 0.67 -1.90 1.93
N ILE A 229 0.53 -0.62 2.19
CA ILE A 229 1.39 0.10 3.13
C ILE A 229 0.50 0.87 4.11
N ASP A 230 0.40 0.31 5.32
CA ASP A 230 -0.05 1.09 6.45
C ASP A 230 1.07 2.06 6.84
N MET A 231 0.74 3.35 6.82
CA MET A 231 1.74 4.38 7.09
C MET A 231 2.18 4.42 8.55
N ASP A 232 1.48 3.73 9.47
CA ASP A 232 1.89 3.58 10.85
C ASP A 232 3.04 2.57 11.05
N VAL A 233 3.46 1.86 9.98
CA VAL A 233 4.73 1.14 9.97
C VAL A 233 5.90 2.04 10.32
N LEU A 234 5.80 3.32 9.97
CA LEU A 234 6.77 4.34 10.34
C LEU A 234 6.76 4.62 11.84
N ASP A 235 7.90 5.03 12.37
CA ASP A 235 7.99 5.46 13.76
C ASP A 235 7.16 6.73 13.99
N PRO A 236 6.40 6.84 15.10
CA PRO A 236 5.59 8.02 15.40
C PRO A 236 6.37 9.34 15.48
N SER A 237 7.70 9.29 15.66
CA SER A 237 8.56 10.47 15.60
C SER A 237 8.65 11.08 14.20
N GLU A 238 8.41 10.27 13.14
CA GLU A 238 8.36 10.71 11.75
C GLU A 238 6.93 10.81 11.22
N PHE A 239 6.04 9.91 11.65
CA PHE A 239 4.65 9.83 11.19
C PHE A 239 3.65 9.80 12.36
N PRO A 240 3.39 10.93 13.04
CA PRO A 240 2.42 10.98 14.13
C PRO A 240 0.96 11.03 13.67
N GLY A 241 0.69 11.28 12.39
CA GLY A 241 -0.65 11.47 11.82
C GLY A 241 -1.36 10.15 11.47
N THR A 242 -1.47 9.25 12.46
CA THR A 242 -2.19 7.98 12.33
C THR A 242 -3.04 7.70 13.57
N GLY A 243 -4.05 6.85 13.43
CA GLY A 243 -4.99 6.50 14.49
C GLY A 243 -4.36 5.71 15.63
N THR A 244 -3.50 4.77 15.32
CA THR A 244 -2.93 3.78 16.24
C THR A 244 -1.40 3.71 16.17
N PRO A 245 -0.68 4.80 16.53
CA PRO A 245 0.77 4.85 16.43
C PRO A 245 1.44 3.89 17.41
N GLU A 246 2.44 3.14 16.91
CA GLU A 246 3.27 2.22 17.69
C GLU A 246 4.74 2.64 17.63
N ALA A 247 5.40 2.71 18.78
CA ALA A 247 6.81 3.09 18.87
C ALA A 247 7.75 2.01 18.30
N GLY A 248 8.94 2.41 17.85
CA GLY A 248 9.95 1.49 17.32
C GLY A 248 9.73 1.11 15.85
N GLY A 249 9.08 1.99 15.10
CA GLY A 249 8.81 1.81 13.66
C GLY A 249 10.02 2.06 12.78
N LEU A 250 9.79 1.85 11.47
CA LEU A 250 10.78 2.13 10.44
C LEU A 250 10.99 3.65 10.29
N ARG A 251 12.16 4.02 9.82
CA ARG A 251 12.43 5.37 9.31
C ARG A 251 11.95 5.48 7.86
N TYR A 252 11.59 6.68 7.44
CA TYR A 252 11.20 6.94 6.05
C TYR A 252 12.20 6.40 5.03
N GLY A 253 13.50 6.57 5.28
CA GLY A 253 14.55 6.07 4.38
C GLY A 253 14.51 4.55 4.23
N GLU A 254 14.32 3.82 5.33
CA GLU A 254 14.25 2.35 5.34
C GLU A 254 13.01 1.85 4.57
N LEU A 255 11.84 2.45 4.84
CA LEU A 255 10.60 2.10 4.13
C LEU A 255 10.70 2.42 2.64
N ARG A 256 11.21 3.62 2.28
CA ARG A 256 11.40 3.99 0.88
C ARG A 256 12.30 3.01 0.14
N GLU A 257 13.45 2.67 0.72
CA GLU A 257 14.39 1.72 0.09
C GLU A 257 13.74 0.35 -0.11
N ALA A 258 13.06 -0.18 0.90
CA ALA A 258 12.35 -1.44 0.82
C ALA A 258 11.27 -1.44 -0.29
N VAL A 259 10.47 -0.38 -0.36
CA VAL A 259 9.41 -0.26 -1.36
C VAL A 259 9.98 -0.08 -2.78
N MET A 260 11.04 0.72 -2.94
CA MET A 260 11.72 0.84 -4.25
C MET A 260 12.33 -0.50 -4.72
N ASP A 261 12.88 -1.29 -3.81
CA ASP A 261 13.38 -2.64 -4.09
C ASP A 261 12.24 -3.55 -4.57
N ILE A 262 11.09 -3.52 -3.90
CA ILE A 262 9.89 -4.29 -4.32
C ILE A 262 9.44 -3.86 -5.72
N LEU A 263 9.24 -2.57 -5.95
CA LEU A 263 8.76 -2.05 -7.24
C LEU A 263 9.73 -2.36 -8.40
N SER A 264 11.03 -2.51 -8.11
CA SER A 264 12.04 -2.85 -9.12
C SER A 264 12.13 -4.35 -9.44
N ARG A 265 11.78 -5.22 -8.48
CA ARG A 265 11.96 -6.67 -8.59
C ARG A 265 10.67 -7.43 -8.85
N PHE A 266 9.53 -6.93 -8.39
CA PHE A 266 8.25 -7.64 -8.43
C PHE A 266 7.30 -7.02 -9.44
N ARG A 267 6.43 -7.84 -9.99
CA ARG A 267 5.30 -7.37 -10.78
C ARG A 267 4.21 -6.85 -9.84
N VAL A 268 4.32 -5.61 -9.41
CA VAL A 268 3.26 -4.95 -8.63
C VAL A 268 2.11 -4.61 -9.57
N VAL A 269 0.94 -5.22 -9.34
CA VAL A 269 -0.25 -5.08 -10.18
C VAL A 269 -1.30 -4.15 -9.57
N ALA A 270 -1.19 -3.85 -8.30
CA ALA A 270 -1.99 -2.88 -7.56
C ALA A 270 -1.27 -2.50 -6.26
N LEU A 271 -1.57 -1.32 -5.74
CA LEU A 271 -1.04 -0.89 -4.45
C LEU A 271 -1.95 0.11 -3.75
N ASP A 272 -1.71 0.27 -2.44
CA ASP A 272 -2.32 1.32 -1.64
C ASP A 272 -1.40 1.87 -0.56
N ASN A 273 -1.72 3.07 -0.09
CA ASN A 273 -1.21 3.67 1.14
C ASN A 273 -2.42 4.04 2.02
N VAL A 274 -2.44 3.56 3.25
CA VAL A 274 -3.57 3.68 4.18
C VAL A 274 -3.16 4.31 5.52
N GLU A 275 -4.12 4.59 6.38
CA GLU A 275 -4.00 5.04 7.77
C GLU A 275 -3.36 6.43 7.98
N LEU A 276 -3.31 7.28 6.95
CA LEU A 276 -3.04 8.69 7.17
C LEU A 276 -4.28 9.38 7.77
N SER A 277 -4.15 9.90 8.97
CA SER A 277 -5.17 10.71 9.67
C SER A 277 -4.69 12.16 9.85
N PRO A 278 -4.96 13.05 8.89
CA PRO A 278 -4.46 14.44 8.93
C PRO A 278 -4.85 15.20 10.21
N PRO A 279 -6.07 15.03 10.79
CA PRO A 279 -6.43 15.74 12.01
C PRO A 279 -5.55 15.43 13.22
N LEU A 280 -4.81 14.31 13.21
CA LEU A 280 -3.97 13.89 14.31
C LEU A 280 -2.54 14.44 14.23
N ASP A 281 -2.19 15.09 13.12
CA ASP A 281 -0.91 15.78 12.94
C ASP A 281 -1.10 17.23 12.49
N PRO A 282 -1.35 18.17 13.41
CA PRO A 282 -1.50 19.59 13.09
C PRO A 282 -0.27 20.22 12.43
N SER A 283 0.89 19.57 12.46
CA SER A 283 2.10 20.06 11.79
C SER A 283 2.08 19.83 10.28
N GLY A 284 1.19 18.97 9.76
CA GLY A 284 1.12 18.57 8.36
C GLY A 284 2.27 17.65 7.90
N ARG A 285 3.21 17.33 8.78
CA ARG A 285 4.41 16.54 8.47
C ARG A 285 4.07 15.18 7.87
N SER A 286 3.11 14.47 8.46
CA SER A 286 2.67 13.14 7.99
C SER A 286 2.06 13.22 6.60
N THR A 287 1.27 14.24 6.31
CA THR A 287 0.67 14.44 4.99
C THR A 287 1.74 14.76 3.93
N ALA A 288 2.67 15.67 4.24
CA ALA A 288 3.77 16.01 3.35
C ALA A 288 4.69 14.81 3.07
N LEU A 289 4.95 13.97 4.09
CA LEU A 289 5.72 12.73 3.96
C LEU A 289 4.99 11.75 3.05
N SER A 290 3.67 11.57 3.21
CA SER A 290 2.84 10.74 2.35
C SER A 290 2.89 11.20 0.89
N CYS A 291 2.78 12.50 0.63
CA CYS A 291 2.88 13.05 -0.73
C CYS A 291 4.22 12.72 -1.38
N LYS A 292 5.33 12.94 -0.64
CA LYS A 292 6.66 12.59 -1.11
C LYS A 292 6.80 11.09 -1.39
N PHE A 293 6.25 10.24 -0.53
CA PHE A 293 6.33 8.80 -0.69
C PHE A 293 5.53 8.30 -1.90
N ILE A 294 4.32 8.84 -2.11
CA ILE A 294 3.48 8.55 -3.28
C ILE A 294 4.18 8.97 -4.57
N ARG A 295 4.84 10.15 -4.60
CA ARG A 295 5.65 10.57 -5.74
C ARG A 295 6.71 9.53 -6.10
N GLU A 296 7.48 9.03 -5.11
CA GLU A 296 8.50 8.00 -5.37
C GLU A 296 7.88 6.71 -5.94
N GLN A 297 6.74 6.28 -5.40
CA GLN A 297 6.04 5.08 -5.87
C GLN A 297 5.52 5.25 -7.31
N LEU A 298 4.92 6.38 -7.63
CA LEU A 298 4.47 6.70 -8.99
C LEU A 298 5.62 6.64 -9.99
N LEU A 299 6.73 7.33 -9.68
CA LEU A 299 7.92 7.35 -10.54
C LEU A 299 8.57 5.98 -10.72
N ALA A 300 8.46 5.09 -9.75
CA ALA A 300 8.97 3.72 -9.84
C ALA A 300 8.06 2.78 -10.65
N LEU A 301 6.75 3.08 -10.76
CA LEU A 301 5.78 2.30 -11.54
C LEU A 301 5.75 2.67 -13.04
N ALA A 302 6.35 3.79 -13.41
CA ALA A 302 6.32 4.36 -14.78
C ALA A 302 7.17 3.63 -15.82
#